data_f0e399c673f7752b093d25dfa6962744
#
_entry.id   f0e399c673f7752b093d25dfa6962744
#
_cell.length_a   1.000
_cell.length_b   1.000
_cell.length_c   1.000
_cell.angle_alpha   90.00
_cell.angle_beta   90.00
_cell.angle_gamma   90.00
#
_symmetry.space_group_name_H-M   'P 1'
#
loop_
_entity.id
_entity.type
_entity.pdbx_description
1 polymer ?
#
loop_
_entity_poly.entity_id
_entity_poly.type
_entity_poly.pdbx_seq_one_letter_code
_entity_poly.pdbx_strand_id
1 'polypeptide(L)'
;LVVSVVAAMMLGKGPAKSAASNGGEVEAANARIQPVGAVTIKLEGGPLKTGEEVFKAQCSACHSAGLAGSPKFGDAAAWGPRIGTGYAALLNSALKGKGNMGAQGGGDFSDLEIGRAVAYMANAGGAKFEEPKAPDAAASK
;
A
#
# COMPACT_ATOMS: atom_id res chain seq x y z
N LEU A 1 60.27 -1.59 -43.24
CA LEU A 1 59.34 -2.74 -43.28
C LEU A 1 58.27 -2.70 -42.15
N VAL A 2 58.34 -1.81 -41.18
CA VAL A 2 57.41 -1.74 -40.06
C VAL A 2 56.28 -0.68 -40.29
N VAL A 3 56.46 0.23 -41.21
CA VAL A 3 55.55 1.36 -41.45
C VAL A 3 54.36 0.98 -42.34
N SER A 4 54.45 -0.10 -43.13
CA SER A 4 53.40 -0.51 -44.05
C SER A 4 52.29 -1.35 -43.43
N VAL A 5 52.47 -1.86 -42.24
CA VAL A 5 51.44 -2.73 -41.60
C VAL A 5 50.41 -1.93 -40.79
N VAL A 6 50.75 -0.72 -40.36
CA VAL A 6 49.83 0.12 -39.56
C VAL A 6 48.77 0.82 -40.40
N ALA A 7 49.05 1.04 -41.71
CA ALA A 7 48.09 1.73 -42.61
C ALA A 7 46.90 0.84 -43.04
N ALA A 8 47.06 -0.49 -42.96
CA ALA A 8 45.99 -1.42 -43.42
C ALA A 8 44.91 -1.67 -42.36
N MET A 9 45.12 -1.29 -41.09
CA MET A 9 44.12 -1.51 -40.03
C MET A 9 43.16 -0.33 -39.80
N MET A 10 43.34 0.77 -40.50
CA MET A 10 42.50 1.95 -40.32
C MET A 10 41.37 2.13 -41.36
N LEU A 11 41.24 1.22 -42.32
CA LEU A 11 40.26 1.32 -43.40
C LEU A 11 39.14 0.29 -43.33
N GLY A 12 38.77 -0.14 -42.14
CA GLY A 12 37.77 -1.19 -42.00
C GLY A 12 36.65 -0.93 -41.00
N LYS A 13 36.29 0.32 -40.77
CA LYS A 13 35.11 0.57 -39.96
C LYS A 13 34.29 1.71 -40.55
N GLY A 14 33.52 1.33 -41.56
CA GLY A 14 32.38 2.17 -41.98
C GLY A 14 31.45 2.39 -40.80
N PRO A 15 30.85 3.57 -40.66
CA PRO A 15 29.89 3.80 -39.61
C PRO A 15 28.72 2.84 -39.81
N ALA A 16 28.58 1.88 -38.97
CA ALA A 16 27.31 1.21 -38.80
C ALA A 16 26.31 2.31 -38.48
N LYS A 17 25.42 2.62 -39.39
CA LYS A 17 24.24 3.39 -39.10
C LYS A 17 23.47 2.59 -38.05
N SER A 18 23.79 2.87 -36.84
CA SER A 18 22.99 2.51 -35.71
C SER A 18 21.60 3.09 -35.93
N ALA A 19 20.62 2.26 -36.02
CA ALA A 19 19.22 2.63 -35.96
C ALA A 19 18.91 3.19 -34.55
N ALA A 20 19.43 4.36 -34.24
CA ALA A 20 19.25 5.06 -32.96
C ALA A 20 18.32 6.26 -33.09
N SER A 21 17.45 6.29 -34.12
CA SER A 21 16.52 7.40 -34.29
C SER A 21 15.13 7.17 -33.73
N ASN A 22 14.83 5.96 -33.22
CA ASN A 22 13.48 5.67 -32.69
C ASN A 22 13.36 5.94 -31.19
N GLY A 23 14.44 6.03 -30.44
CA GLY A 23 14.39 6.30 -29.00
C GLY A 23 13.85 7.69 -28.67
N GLY A 24 14.24 8.70 -29.42
CA GLY A 24 13.79 10.07 -29.19
C GLY A 24 12.33 10.32 -29.59
N GLU A 25 11.85 9.64 -30.64
CA GLU A 25 10.45 9.77 -31.05
C GLU A 25 9.49 9.05 -30.12
N VAL A 26 9.90 7.90 -29.57
CA VAL A 26 9.11 7.17 -28.58
C VAL A 26 9.08 7.93 -27.25
N GLU A 27 10.16 8.56 -26.87
CA GLU A 27 10.22 9.37 -25.66
C GLU A 27 9.43 10.67 -25.79
N ALA A 28 9.49 11.33 -26.95
CA ALA A 28 8.67 12.49 -27.24
C ALA A 28 7.17 12.14 -27.37
N ALA A 29 6.83 10.95 -27.85
CA ALA A 29 5.46 10.46 -27.88
C ALA A 29 4.95 10.13 -26.48
N ASN A 30 5.78 9.51 -25.64
CA ASN A 30 5.46 9.23 -24.23
C ASN A 30 5.28 10.50 -23.40
N ALA A 31 6.04 11.56 -23.69
CA ALA A 31 5.86 12.85 -23.04
C ALA A 31 4.53 13.55 -23.41
N ARG A 32 3.95 13.20 -24.55
CA ARG A 32 2.63 13.71 -24.99
C ARG A 32 1.46 12.88 -24.45
N ILE A 33 1.71 11.62 -24.10
CA ILE A 33 0.74 10.72 -23.49
C ILE A 33 1.01 10.75 -21.99
N GLN A 34 0.67 11.86 -21.36
CA GLN A 34 0.67 11.91 -19.89
C GLN A 34 -0.55 11.12 -19.42
N PRO A 35 -0.37 10.09 -18.58
CA PRO A 35 -1.52 9.45 -17.95
C PRO A 35 -2.25 10.49 -17.12
N VAL A 36 -3.47 10.81 -17.52
CA VAL A 36 -4.36 11.73 -16.80
C VAL A 36 -4.94 10.96 -15.62
N GLY A 37 -4.19 10.94 -14.51
CA GLY A 37 -4.59 10.29 -13.28
C GLY A 37 -4.03 8.88 -13.15
N ALA A 38 -3.49 8.58 -11.98
CA ALA A 38 -3.22 7.22 -11.56
C ALA A 38 -4.54 6.57 -11.15
N VAL A 39 -5.13 5.74 -12.00
CA VAL A 39 -6.20 4.84 -11.57
C VAL A 39 -5.50 3.70 -10.84
N THR A 40 -5.47 3.78 -9.53
CA THR A 40 -5.14 2.63 -8.71
C THR A 40 -6.31 1.66 -8.84
N ILE A 41 -6.23 0.73 -9.77
CA ILE A 41 -7.18 -0.37 -9.84
C ILE A 41 -6.86 -1.23 -8.62
N LYS A 42 -7.62 -1.03 -7.53
CA LYS A 42 -7.74 -2.06 -6.51
C LYS A 42 -8.36 -3.25 -7.22
N LEU A 43 -7.57 -4.29 -7.42
CA LEU A 43 -8.11 -5.58 -7.83
C LEU A 43 -8.94 -6.09 -6.65
N GLU A 44 -10.20 -5.69 -6.61
CA GLU A 44 -11.20 -6.25 -5.72
C GLU A 44 -11.50 -7.67 -6.19
N GLY A 45 -10.71 -8.62 -5.75
CA GLY A 45 -10.86 -10.00 -6.20
C GLY A 45 -9.92 -10.98 -5.49
N GLY A 46 -9.00 -10.51 -4.66
CA GLY A 46 -8.21 -11.35 -3.78
C GLY A 46 -8.98 -11.70 -2.50
N PRO A 47 -8.61 -12.78 -1.80
CA PRO A 47 -9.18 -13.07 -0.49
C PRO A 47 -8.90 -11.89 0.45
N LEU A 48 -9.96 -11.39 1.08
CA LEU A 48 -9.87 -10.30 2.05
C LEU A 48 -8.98 -10.74 3.22
N LYS A 49 -8.06 -9.88 3.59
CA LYS A 49 -7.15 -10.13 4.70
C LYS A 49 -7.89 -10.19 6.03
N THR A 50 -7.38 -11.01 6.92
CA THR A 50 -7.85 -11.08 8.31
C THR A 50 -7.44 -9.85 9.10
N GLY A 51 -8.10 -9.60 10.23
CA GLY A 51 -7.73 -8.49 11.11
C GLY A 51 -6.29 -8.56 11.61
N GLU A 52 -5.79 -9.78 11.87
CA GLU A 52 -4.40 -10.00 12.27
C GLU A 52 -3.41 -9.66 11.16
N GLU A 53 -3.69 -10.06 9.93
CA GLU A 53 -2.82 -9.77 8.77
C GLU A 53 -2.74 -8.27 8.49
N VAL A 54 -3.86 -7.57 8.55
CA VAL A 54 -3.92 -6.12 8.39
C VAL A 54 -3.19 -5.41 9.53
N PHE A 55 -3.39 -5.87 10.77
CA PHE A 55 -2.67 -5.34 11.93
C PHE A 55 -1.15 -5.46 11.74
N LYS A 56 -0.66 -6.64 11.37
CA LYS A 56 0.77 -6.88 11.16
C LYS A 56 1.35 -6.03 10.03
N ALA A 57 0.59 -5.87 8.95
CA ALA A 57 1.05 -5.15 7.77
C ALA A 57 1.12 -3.62 7.96
N GLN A 58 0.21 -3.06 8.75
CA GLN A 58 0.01 -1.61 8.78
C GLN A 58 -0.09 -1.00 10.18
N CYS A 59 -0.87 -1.60 11.06
CA CYS A 59 -1.18 -1.00 12.36
C CYS A 59 -0.07 -1.22 13.39
N SER A 60 0.67 -2.31 13.28
CA SER A 60 1.70 -2.72 14.23
C SER A 60 2.83 -1.71 14.38
N ALA A 61 3.14 -0.92 13.35
CA ALA A 61 4.18 0.10 13.39
C ALA A 61 4.03 1.06 14.57
N CYS A 62 2.81 1.45 14.90
CA CYS A 62 2.51 2.34 16.02
C CYS A 62 1.92 1.59 17.22
N HIS A 63 0.98 0.68 16.97
CA HIS A 63 0.21 0.03 18.04
C HIS A 63 0.93 -1.12 18.75
N SER A 64 2.01 -1.67 18.21
CA SER A 64 2.82 -2.67 18.94
C SER A 64 3.50 -2.09 20.17
N ALA A 65 4.07 -0.89 20.03
CA ALA A 65 4.85 -0.23 21.08
C ALA A 65 4.12 0.94 21.76
N GLY A 66 2.96 1.37 21.23
CA GLY A 66 2.24 2.53 21.73
C GLY A 66 2.88 3.87 21.29
N LEU A 67 3.45 3.91 20.09
CA LEU A 67 4.11 5.12 19.57
C LEU A 67 3.11 6.25 19.32
N ALA A 68 3.58 7.49 19.45
CA ALA A 68 2.82 8.71 19.19
C ALA A 68 1.48 8.81 19.96
N GLY A 69 1.39 8.15 21.13
CA GLY A 69 0.17 8.14 21.94
C GLY A 69 -0.88 7.13 21.48
N SER A 70 -0.52 6.21 20.57
CA SER A 70 -1.42 5.14 20.16
C SER A 70 -1.63 4.14 21.29
N PRO A 71 -2.84 3.56 21.45
CA PRO A 71 -3.06 2.51 22.44
C PRO A 71 -2.24 1.28 22.04
N LYS A 72 -1.43 0.81 22.99
CA LYS A 72 -0.62 -0.38 22.78
C LYS A 72 -1.49 -1.63 22.62
N PHE A 73 -1.14 -2.49 21.70
CA PHE A 73 -1.81 -3.77 21.48
C PHE A 73 -1.80 -4.62 22.76
N GLY A 74 -2.96 -5.12 23.15
CA GLY A 74 -3.12 -5.94 24.36
C GLY A 74 -3.19 -5.16 25.68
N ASP A 75 -3.06 -3.84 25.65
CA ASP A 75 -3.16 -3.00 26.85
C ASP A 75 -4.63 -2.63 27.14
N ALA A 76 -5.24 -3.37 28.05
CA ALA A 76 -6.64 -3.17 28.43
C ALA A 76 -6.91 -1.79 29.05
N ALA A 77 -5.94 -1.20 29.74
CA ALA A 77 -6.09 0.13 30.33
C ALA A 77 -6.13 1.23 29.26
N ALA A 78 -5.28 1.14 28.24
CA ALA A 78 -5.27 2.05 27.12
C ALA A 78 -6.49 1.88 26.20
N TRP A 79 -6.96 0.65 26.03
CA TRP A 79 -8.09 0.33 25.18
C TRP A 79 -9.46 0.52 25.84
N GLY A 80 -9.57 0.35 27.16
CA GLY A 80 -10.83 0.41 27.89
C GLY A 80 -11.69 1.64 27.58
N PRO A 81 -11.18 2.88 27.74
CA PRO A 81 -11.94 4.09 27.43
C PRO A 81 -12.35 4.17 25.95
N ARG A 82 -11.55 3.62 25.05
CA ARG A 82 -11.81 3.60 23.61
C ARG A 82 -12.88 2.58 23.26
N ILE A 83 -12.81 1.39 23.83
CA ILE A 83 -13.82 0.33 23.66
C ILE A 83 -15.19 0.83 24.12
N GLY A 84 -15.23 1.63 25.20
CA GLY A 84 -16.46 2.23 25.70
C GLY A 84 -17.18 3.16 24.72
N THR A 85 -16.46 3.70 23.71
CA THR A 85 -17.10 4.51 22.66
C THR A 85 -17.81 3.68 21.59
N GLY A 86 -17.58 2.39 21.57
CA GLY A 86 -18.19 1.43 20.65
C GLY A 86 -17.39 1.21 19.36
N TYR A 87 -17.67 0.09 18.70
CA TYR A 87 -16.97 -0.33 17.49
C TYR A 87 -17.04 0.70 16.36
N ALA A 88 -18.23 1.29 16.12
CA ALA A 88 -18.40 2.27 15.03
C ALA A 88 -17.52 3.52 15.21
N ALA A 89 -17.34 3.98 16.43
CA ALA A 89 -16.47 5.12 16.72
C ALA A 89 -14.99 4.78 16.53
N LEU A 90 -14.60 3.57 16.90
CA LEU A 90 -13.24 3.06 16.67
C LEU A 90 -12.95 2.92 15.19
N LEU A 91 -13.85 2.32 14.43
CA LEU A 91 -13.75 2.17 12.98
C LEU A 91 -13.65 3.53 12.28
N ASN A 92 -14.52 4.48 12.64
CA ASN A 92 -14.47 5.82 12.08
C ASN A 92 -13.12 6.52 12.36
N SER A 93 -12.56 6.35 13.56
CA SER A 93 -11.25 6.87 13.91
C SER A 93 -10.13 6.24 13.08
N ALA A 94 -10.22 4.94 12.82
CA ALA A 94 -9.26 4.24 11.97
C ALA A 94 -9.35 4.67 10.50
N LEU A 95 -10.55 4.84 9.97
CA LEU A 95 -10.77 5.21 8.57
C LEU A 95 -10.42 6.68 8.27
N LYS A 96 -10.76 7.58 9.17
CA LYS A 96 -10.57 9.04 8.98
C LYS A 96 -9.29 9.57 9.60
N GLY A 97 -8.68 8.81 10.51
CA GLY A 97 -7.59 9.26 11.35
C GLY A 97 -8.07 9.99 12.61
N LYS A 98 -7.20 10.07 13.59
CA LYS A 98 -7.44 10.77 14.85
C LYS A 98 -6.13 11.21 15.50
N GLY A 99 -5.96 12.52 15.70
CA GLY A 99 -4.73 13.08 16.28
C GLY A 99 -3.52 12.76 15.40
N ASN A 100 -2.53 12.09 15.96
CA ASN A 100 -1.31 11.71 15.24
C ASN A 100 -1.49 10.49 14.30
N MET A 101 -2.62 9.81 14.39
CA MET A 101 -2.96 8.71 13.52
C MET A 101 -3.56 9.25 12.22
N GLY A 102 -2.87 9.07 11.10
CA GLY A 102 -3.42 9.35 9.78
C GLY A 102 -4.57 8.40 9.41
N ALA A 103 -5.34 8.77 8.40
CA ALA A 103 -6.39 7.91 7.86
C ALA A 103 -5.83 6.52 7.52
N GLN A 104 -6.44 5.47 8.04
CA GLN A 104 -6.00 4.08 7.91
C GLN A 104 -4.55 3.82 8.37
N GLY A 105 -3.96 4.72 9.17
CA GLY A 105 -2.54 4.64 9.53
C GLY A 105 -1.59 4.86 8.34
N GLY A 106 -2.07 5.45 7.24
CA GLY A 106 -1.32 5.71 6.02
C GLY A 106 -1.35 4.58 4.98
N GLY A 107 -2.17 3.56 5.20
CA GLY A 107 -2.30 2.42 4.29
C GLY A 107 -3.48 2.51 3.33
N ASP A 108 -3.74 1.41 2.66
CA ASP A 108 -4.66 1.32 1.54
C ASP A 108 -5.48 0.01 1.52
N PHE A 109 -5.88 -0.46 2.68
CA PHE A 109 -6.80 -1.58 2.80
C PHE A 109 -8.26 -1.13 2.62
N SER A 110 -9.15 -2.08 2.28
CA SER A 110 -10.58 -1.81 2.23
C SER A 110 -11.13 -1.50 3.63
N ASP A 111 -12.25 -0.79 3.69
CA ASP A 111 -12.91 -0.45 4.95
C ASP A 111 -13.26 -1.69 5.78
N LEU A 112 -13.59 -2.79 5.09
CA LEU A 112 -13.89 -4.06 5.73
C LEU A 112 -12.64 -4.68 6.39
N GLU A 113 -11.50 -4.66 5.69
CA GLU A 113 -10.23 -5.14 6.23
C GLU A 113 -9.74 -4.29 7.40
N ILE A 114 -9.89 -2.96 7.30
CA ILE A 114 -9.62 -2.05 8.42
C ILE A 114 -10.56 -2.36 9.59
N GLY A 115 -11.84 -2.61 9.32
CA GLY A 115 -12.81 -3.01 10.34
C GLY A 115 -12.42 -4.28 11.07
N ARG A 116 -11.90 -5.27 10.35
CA ARG A 116 -11.35 -6.51 10.94
C ARG A 116 -10.16 -6.24 11.84
N ALA A 117 -9.23 -5.38 11.42
CA ALA A 117 -8.08 -4.98 12.23
C ALA A 117 -8.50 -4.23 13.51
N VAL A 118 -9.50 -3.36 13.42
CA VAL A 118 -10.06 -2.66 14.58
C VAL A 118 -10.65 -3.64 15.60
N ALA A 119 -11.46 -4.61 15.12
CA ALA A 119 -12.02 -5.65 16.00
C ALA A 119 -10.90 -6.49 16.63
N TYR A 120 -9.90 -6.88 15.86
CA TYR A 120 -8.75 -7.65 16.34
C TYR A 120 -7.99 -6.92 17.45
N MET A 121 -7.64 -5.66 17.25
CA MET A 121 -6.91 -4.86 18.25
C MET A 121 -7.75 -4.59 19.50
N ALA A 122 -9.01 -4.22 19.33
CA ALA A 122 -9.90 -3.94 20.45
C ALA A 122 -10.16 -5.19 21.29
N ASN A 123 -10.34 -6.34 20.66
CA ASN A 123 -10.54 -7.62 21.35
C ASN A 123 -9.30 -8.04 22.14
N ALA A 124 -8.11 -7.79 21.61
CA ALA A 124 -6.87 -7.97 22.37
C ALA A 124 -6.79 -7.06 23.60
N GLY A 125 -7.44 -5.90 23.56
CA GLY A 125 -7.58 -4.96 24.68
C GLY A 125 -8.77 -5.24 25.60
N GLY A 126 -9.48 -6.35 25.40
CA GLY A 126 -10.57 -6.79 26.26
C GLY A 126 -11.99 -6.55 25.72
N ALA A 127 -12.14 -6.09 24.49
CA ALA A 127 -13.44 -6.02 23.81
C ALA A 127 -13.94 -7.41 23.39
N LYS A 128 -15.18 -7.47 22.96
CA LYS A 128 -15.81 -8.66 22.37
C LYS A 128 -16.58 -8.26 21.11
N PHE A 129 -15.90 -7.58 20.20
CA PHE A 129 -16.49 -7.21 18.93
C PHE A 129 -16.43 -8.37 17.95
N GLU A 130 -17.49 -8.55 17.18
CA GLU A 130 -17.50 -9.51 16.10
C GLU A 130 -16.65 -8.98 14.92
N GLU A 131 -15.79 -9.83 14.36
CA GLU A 131 -15.01 -9.48 13.18
C GLU A 131 -15.93 -9.37 11.96
N PRO A 132 -15.91 -8.26 11.21
CA PRO A 132 -16.75 -8.08 10.06
C PRO A 132 -16.52 -9.15 9.00
N LYS A 133 -17.59 -9.79 8.55
CA LYS A 133 -17.58 -10.76 7.45
C LYS A 133 -17.71 -10.04 6.13
N ALA A 134 -17.15 -10.63 5.07
CA ALA A 134 -17.43 -10.17 3.72
C ALA A 134 -18.93 -10.24 3.47
N PRO A 135 -19.54 -9.26 2.80
CA PRO A 135 -20.90 -9.41 2.31
C PRO A 135 -20.92 -10.64 1.40
N ASP A 136 -21.84 -11.54 1.66
CA ASP A 136 -22.01 -12.72 0.83
C ASP A 136 -22.21 -12.28 -0.62
N ALA A 137 -21.42 -12.81 -1.53
CA ALA A 137 -21.51 -12.54 -2.97
C ALA A 137 -22.89 -12.91 -3.57
N ALA A 138 -23.77 -13.49 -2.76
CA ALA A 138 -25.14 -13.84 -3.10
C ALA A 138 -26.17 -12.70 -2.87
N ALA A 139 -25.79 -11.60 -2.22
CA ALA A 139 -26.71 -10.50 -1.91
C ALA A 139 -26.76 -9.39 -2.99
N SER A 140 -26.01 -9.54 -4.08
CA SER A 140 -26.04 -8.61 -5.22
C SER A 140 -26.75 -9.25 -6.43
N LYS A 141 -28.02 -9.55 -6.27
CA LYS A 141 -28.92 -9.77 -7.40
C LYS A 141 -30.12 -8.83 -7.31
#